data_e74ec193073d0c69de7e27baaafbe533
#
_entry.id   e74ec193073d0c69de7e27baaafbe533
#
_cell.length_a   1.000
_cell.length_b   1.000
_cell.length_c   1.000
_cell.angle_alpha   90.00
_cell.angle_beta   90.00
_cell.angle_gamma   90.00
#
_symmetry.space_group_name_H-M   'P 1'
#
loop_
_entity.id
_entity.type
_entity.pdbx_description
1 polymer ?
#
loop_
_entity_poly.entity_id
_entity_poly.type
_entity_poly.pdbx_seq_one_letter_code
_entity_poly.pdbx_strand_id
1 'polypeptide(L)'
;TQAWLKHFRDAGVRAVGFGWIFIRDIGDAPSELTFETLDQPFTDPLGPEVEEYFTRMDWLRGSTQEDILESRYAVRPGIALEDVSLADADSGMGFTPKVKRLTRTDGPRFTHDIDDAVASIVSGLNPAGLPLREIVSLWAAANGLADEQEEKLASEAAGIIVDLIRHG
;
A
#
# COMPACT_ATOMS: atom_id res chain seq x y z
N THR A 1 9.42 -19.34 -35.57
CA THR A 1 10.07 -18.58 -34.45
C THR A 1 11.01 -17.50 -34.96
N GLN A 2 11.91 -17.80 -35.92
CA GLN A 2 12.87 -16.82 -36.45
C GLN A 2 12.21 -15.63 -37.18
N ALA A 3 11.09 -15.84 -37.86
CA ALA A 3 10.36 -14.80 -38.57
C ALA A 3 9.80 -13.74 -37.61
N TRP A 4 9.27 -14.16 -36.44
CA TRP A 4 8.79 -13.25 -35.40
C TRP A 4 9.91 -12.45 -34.78
N LEU A 5 11.03 -13.07 -34.45
CA LEU A 5 12.20 -12.39 -33.91
C LEU A 5 12.75 -11.34 -34.89
N LYS A 6 12.77 -11.67 -36.20
CA LYS A 6 13.16 -10.71 -37.23
C LYS A 6 12.18 -9.54 -37.28
N HIS A 7 10.87 -9.80 -37.29
CA HIS A 7 9.85 -8.75 -37.31
C HIS A 7 9.97 -7.82 -36.11
N PHE A 8 10.11 -8.35 -34.89
CA PHE A 8 10.27 -7.52 -33.68
C PHE A 8 11.54 -6.66 -33.73
N ARG A 9 12.64 -7.21 -34.23
CA ARG A 9 13.88 -6.45 -34.42
C ARG A 9 13.69 -5.33 -35.43
N ASP A 10 13.10 -5.62 -36.59
CA ASP A 10 12.87 -4.64 -37.65
C ASP A 10 11.89 -3.55 -37.19
N ALA A 11 10.92 -3.89 -36.34
CA ALA A 11 9.97 -2.95 -35.74
C ALA A 11 10.52 -2.22 -34.50
N GLY A 12 11.76 -2.48 -34.08
CA GLY A 12 12.37 -1.82 -32.93
C GLY A 12 11.77 -2.22 -31.60
N VAL A 13 11.08 -3.36 -31.51
CA VAL A 13 10.48 -3.87 -30.25
C VAL A 13 11.61 -4.26 -29.29
N ARG A 14 11.61 -3.63 -28.11
CA ARG A 14 12.61 -3.87 -27.08
C ARG A 14 12.18 -4.89 -26.03
N ALA A 15 10.87 -4.96 -25.78
CA ALA A 15 10.28 -5.86 -24.78
C ALA A 15 8.84 -6.20 -25.16
N VAL A 16 8.32 -7.28 -24.61
CA VAL A 16 6.91 -7.67 -24.66
C VAL A 16 6.43 -7.76 -23.21
N GLY A 17 5.39 -6.99 -22.90
CA GLY A 17 4.72 -7.05 -21.62
C GLY A 17 3.48 -7.94 -21.70
N PHE A 18 3.12 -8.52 -20.56
CA PHE A 18 1.86 -9.22 -20.37
C PHE A 18 1.09 -8.47 -19.26
N GLY A 19 -0.23 -8.51 -19.36
CA GLY A 19 -1.09 -7.91 -18.35
C GLY A 19 -2.40 -8.67 -18.23
N TRP A 20 -3.07 -8.44 -17.12
CA TRP A 20 -4.43 -8.91 -16.88
C TRP A 20 -5.37 -7.72 -16.92
N ILE A 21 -6.56 -7.93 -17.46
CA ILE A 21 -7.64 -6.94 -17.44
C ILE A 21 -8.80 -7.59 -16.68
N PHE A 22 -9.18 -6.95 -15.58
CA PHE A 22 -10.32 -7.36 -14.77
C PHE A 22 -11.41 -6.32 -14.91
N ILE A 23 -12.62 -6.75 -15.18
CA ILE A 23 -13.77 -5.87 -15.39
C ILE A 23 -14.88 -6.34 -14.46
N ARG A 24 -15.45 -5.39 -13.72
CA ARG A 24 -16.62 -5.59 -12.88
C ARG A 24 -17.72 -4.62 -13.27
N ASP A 25 -18.96 -5.10 -13.34
CA ASP A 25 -20.13 -4.25 -13.46
C ASP A 25 -20.42 -3.62 -12.09
N ILE A 26 -20.51 -2.30 -12.04
CA ILE A 26 -20.78 -1.51 -10.83
C ILE A 26 -22.12 -0.77 -10.92
N GLY A 27 -22.98 -1.15 -11.89
CA GLY A 27 -24.29 -0.53 -12.13
C GLY A 27 -24.15 0.94 -12.55
N ASP A 28 -24.93 1.82 -11.92
CA ASP A 28 -24.99 3.24 -12.26
C ASP A 28 -23.87 4.08 -11.60
N ALA A 29 -22.97 3.47 -10.85
CA ALA A 29 -21.85 4.17 -10.24
C ALA A 29 -20.86 4.69 -11.32
N PRO A 30 -20.17 5.81 -11.06
CA PRO A 30 -19.17 6.33 -11.99
C PRO A 30 -18.08 5.29 -12.27
N SER A 31 -17.70 5.15 -13.56
CA SER A 31 -16.63 4.25 -13.97
C SER A 31 -15.30 4.66 -13.35
N GLU A 32 -14.58 3.68 -12.87
CA GLU A 32 -13.22 3.84 -12.33
C GLU A 32 -12.27 2.93 -13.10
N LEU A 33 -11.09 3.44 -13.41
CA LEU A 33 -10.04 2.71 -14.11
C LEU A 33 -8.74 2.84 -13.32
N THR A 34 -8.23 1.70 -12.86
CA THR A 34 -6.95 1.63 -12.15
C THR A 34 -5.95 0.85 -12.97
N PHE A 35 -4.72 1.35 -13.04
CA PHE A 35 -3.59 0.66 -13.64
C PHE A 35 -2.54 0.40 -12.56
N GLU A 36 -2.11 -0.85 -12.48
CA GLU A 36 -1.03 -1.26 -11.60
C GLU A 36 0.07 -1.94 -12.41
N THR A 37 1.31 -1.60 -12.12
CA THR A 37 2.46 -2.28 -12.71
C THR A 37 3.07 -3.20 -11.67
N LEU A 38 3.19 -4.48 -12.00
CA LEU A 38 3.82 -5.49 -11.14
C LEU A 38 5.25 -5.73 -11.63
N ASP A 39 6.18 -4.95 -11.15
CA ASP A 39 7.62 -5.12 -11.43
C ASP A 39 8.29 -6.13 -10.46
N GLN A 40 7.63 -6.38 -9.32
CA GLN A 40 8.07 -7.35 -8.33
C GLN A 40 7.54 -8.76 -8.64
N PRO A 41 8.22 -9.82 -8.16
CA PRO A 41 7.67 -11.16 -8.21
C PRO A 41 6.35 -11.24 -7.44
N PHE A 42 5.34 -11.89 -8.00
CA PHE A 42 4.06 -12.13 -7.36
C PHE A 42 3.88 -13.62 -7.06
N THR A 43 2.92 -13.93 -6.17
CA THR A 43 2.58 -15.30 -5.79
C THR A 43 1.19 -15.66 -6.31
N ASP A 44 1.12 -16.72 -7.10
CA ASP A 44 -0.15 -17.28 -7.58
C ASP A 44 -0.88 -18.13 -6.50
N PRO A 45 -2.21 -18.29 -6.58
CA PRO A 45 -3.10 -17.70 -7.58
C PRO A 45 -3.54 -16.26 -7.25
N LEU A 46 -3.63 -15.38 -8.26
CA LEU A 46 -4.12 -14.00 -8.08
C LEU A 46 -5.65 -13.87 -8.13
N GLY A 47 -6.37 -14.95 -8.47
CA GLY A 47 -7.84 -14.90 -8.57
C GLY A 47 -8.55 -14.39 -7.31
N PRO A 48 -8.28 -14.94 -6.11
CA PRO A 48 -8.86 -14.43 -4.86
C PRO A 48 -8.54 -12.96 -4.60
N GLU A 49 -7.34 -12.52 -4.97
CA GLU A 49 -6.92 -11.13 -4.81
C GLU A 49 -7.77 -10.15 -5.62
N VAL A 50 -8.19 -10.55 -6.80
CA VAL A 50 -9.04 -9.70 -7.66
C VAL A 50 -10.42 -9.49 -7.02
N GLU A 51 -11.00 -10.53 -6.44
CA GLU A 51 -12.27 -10.43 -5.72
C GLU A 51 -12.15 -9.53 -4.48
N GLU A 52 -11.12 -9.74 -3.69
CA GLU A 52 -10.82 -8.89 -2.52
C GLU A 52 -10.54 -7.44 -2.93
N TYR A 53 -9.78 -7.22 -4.01
CA TYR A 53 -9.53 -5.89 -4.55
C TYR A 53 -10.84 -5.15 -4.87
N PHE A 54 -11.74 -5.78 -5.61
CA PHE A 54 -13.02 -5.16 -5.92
C PHE A 54 -13.86 -4.88 -4.68
N THR A 55 -13.81 -5.75 -3.69
CA THR A 55 -14.50 -5.53 -2.40
C THR A 55 -13.94 -4.31 -1.67
N ARG A 56 -12.61 -4.16 -1.62
CA ARG A 56 -11.95 -2.99 -1.03
C ARG A 56 -12.27 -1.71 -1.80
N MET A 57 -12.27 -1.76 -3.12
CA MET A 57 -12.59 -0.60 -3.96
C MET A 57 -14.05 -0.16 -3.81
N ASP A 58 -15.00 -1.10 -3.64
CA ASP A 58 -16.40 -0.75 -3.36
C ASP A 58 -16.54 -0.03 -2.02
N TRP A 59 -15.83 -0.50 -0.99
CA TRP A 59 -15.83 0.15 0.31
C TRP A 59 -15.22 1.55 0.23
N LEU A 60 -14.04 1.70 -0.40
CA LEU A 60 -13.38 2.99 -0.58
C LEU A 60 -14.23 4.00 -1.35
N ARG A 61 -14.96 3.55 -2.39
CA ARG A 61 -15.85 4.42 -3.18
C ARG A 61 -16.99 4.99 -2.35
N GLY A 62 -17.49 4.24 -1.38
CA GLY A 62 -18.56 4.66 -0.47
C GLY A 62 -18.09 5.42 0.76
N SER A 63 -16.78 5.51 1.01
CA SER A 63 -16.22 6.06 2.24
C SER A 63 -15.71 7.48 2.04
N THR A 64 -16.05 8.35 2.99
CA THR A 64 -15.44 9.68 3.14
C THR A 64 -14.14 9.57 3.96
N GLN A 65 -13.36 10.65 4.00
CA GLN A 65 -12.19 10.71 4.88
C GLN A 65 -12.56 10.50 6.35
N GLU A 66 -13.72 11.02 6.77
CA GLU A 66 -14.22 10.83 8.13
C GLU A 66 -14.55 9.35 8.41
N ASP A 67 -15.20 8.66 7.47
CA ASP A 67 -15.48 7.23 7.61
C ASP A 67 -14.19 6.41 7.75
N ILE A 68 -13.13 6.81 7.02
CA ILE A 68 -11.81 6.17 7.11
C ILE A 68 -11.20 6.40 8.50
N LEU A 69 -11.25 7.60 9.02
CA LEU A 69 -10.71 7.94 10.33
C LEU A 69 -11.48 7.27 11.49
N GLU A 70 -12.79 7.14 11.36
CA GLU A 70 -13.63 6.50 12.38
C GLU A 70 -13.68 4.97 12.28
N SER A 71 -13.09 4.41 11.23
CA SER A 71 -13.03 2.97 11.03
C SER A 71 -11.92 2.31 11.87
N ARG A 72 -12.13 1.03 12.17
CA ARG A 72 -11.16 0.15 12.83
C ARG A 72 -10.58 -0.81 11.81
N TYR A 73 -9.29 -1.01 11.89
CA TYR A 73 -8.55 -1.80 10.93
C TYR A 73 -7.81 -2.96 11.59
N ALA A 74 -7.50 -3.96 10.80
CA ALA A 74 -6.58 -5.03 11.15
C ALA A 74 -5.43 -5.06 10.15
N VAL A 75 -4.23 -5.29 10.61
CA VAL A 75 -3.12 -5.62 9.71
C VAL A 75 -3.37 -7.03 9.18
N ARG A 76 -3.36 -7.17 7.85
CA ARG A 76 -3.56 -8.46 7.19
C ARG A 76 -2.43 -9.43 7.56
N PRO A 77 -2.72 -10.72 7.78
CA PRO A 77 -1.68 -11.74 7.83
C PRO A 77 -0.84 -11.72 6.54
N GLY A 78 0.47 -11.90 6.68
CA GLY A 78 1.39 -11.84 5.54
C GLY A 78 1.94 -10.44 5.24
N ILE A 79 1.64 -9.43 6.06
CA ILE A 79 2.34 -8.15 6.02
C ILE A 79 3.58 -8.22 6.91
N ALA A 80 4.73 -7.87 6.35
CA ALA A 80 6.00 -7.73 7.05
C ALA A 80 6.36 -6.26 7.21
N LEU A 81 6.84 -5.87 8.38
CA LEU A 81 7.50 -4.60 8.60
C LEU A 81 9.02 -4.82 8.44
N GLU A 82 9.63 -4.13 7.52
CA GLU A 82 11.07 -4.25 7.22
C GLU A 82 11.79 -2.95 7.59
N ASP A 83 12.90 -3.09 8.31
CA ASP A 83 13.85 -2.02 8.58
C ASP A 83 15.15 -2.30 7.84
N VAL A 84 15.48 -1.49 6.85
CA VAL A 84 16.70 -1.61 6.06
C VAL A 84 17.70 -0.56 6.48
N SER A 85 18.89 -1.00 6.87
CA SER A 85 20.00 -0.14 7.18
C SER A 85 21.19 -0.46 6.26
N LEU A 86 21.88 0.57 5.83
CA LEU A 86 23.11 0.44 5.04
C LEU A 86 24.33 0.67 5.91
N ALA A 87 25.44 0.00 5.57
CA ALA A 87 26.71 0.29 6.19
C ALA A 87 27.05 1.78 6.00
N ASP A 88 27.48 2.42 7.07
CA ASP A 88 27.87 3.82 7.02
C ASP A 88 29.20 3.96 6.24
N ALA A 89 29.10 4.56 5.04
CA ALA A 89 30.24 4.74 4.15
C ALA A 89 31.19 5.86 4.60
N ASP A 90 30.68 6.82 5.39
CA ASP A 90 31.47 8.00 5.81
C ASP A 90 32.34 7.68 7.02
N SER A 91 31.75 7.01 8.01
CA SER A 91 32.51 6.60 9.22
C SER A 91 33.25 5.27 9.04
N GLY A 92 32.82 4.45 8.09
CA GLY A 92 33.30 3.07 7.88
C GLY A 92 32.91 2.11 9.00
N MET A 93 32.05 2.52 9.92
CA MET A 93 31.61 1.72 11.06
C MET A 93 30.09 1.84 11.29
N GLY A 94 29.45 0.69 11.56
CA GLY A 94 28.03 0.63 11.89
C GLY A 94 27.10 0.70 10.68
N PHE A 95 25.84 0.93 10.97
CA PHE A 95 24.75 0.97 9.97
C PHE A 95 23.88 2.21 10.19
N THR A 96 23.52 2.84 9.09
CA THR A 96 22.57 3.98 9.08
C THR A 96 21.21 3.51 8.55
N PRO A 97 20.11 3.76 9.28
CA PRO A 97 18.76 3.47 8.79
C PRO A 97 18.52 4.14 7.43
N LYS A 98 17.97 3.41 6.49
CA LYS A 98 17.75 3.90 5.13
C LYS A 98 16.30 3.88 4.70
N VAL A 99 15.62 2.78 4.94
CA VAL A 99 14.23 2.57 4.52
C VAL A 99 13.52 1.75 5.59
N LYS A 100 12.32 2.18 5.92
CA LYS A 100 11.33 1.39 6.64
C LYS A 100 10.16 1.15 5.71
N ARG A 101 9.68 -0.10 5.61
CA ARG A 101 8.61 -0.42 4.66
C ARG A 101 7.67 -1.50 5.18
N LEU A 102 6.44 -1.44 4.72
CA LEU A 102 5.50 -2.54 4.79
C LEU A 102 5.58 -3.33 3.49
N THR A 103 5.78 -4.64 3.60
CA THR A 103 5.89 -5.54 2.45
C THR A 103 4.83 -6.62 2.58
N ARG A 104 4.03 -6.78 1.53
CA ARG A 104 3.13 -7.91 1.42
C ARG A 104 3.93 -9.14 0.96
N THR A 105 3.86 -10.24 1.70
CA THR A 105 4.67 -11.45 1.43
C THR A 105 4.00 -12.44 0.49
N ASP A 106 2.71 -12.23 0.16
CA ASP A 106 1.89 -13.06 -0.72
C ASP A 106 1.21 -12.23 -1.83
N GLY A 107 0.52 -12.90 -2.75
CA GLY A 107 -0.22 -12.28 -3.85
C GLY A 107 0.63 -11.31 -4.67
N PRO A 108 0.16 -10.06 -4.89
CA PRO A 108 0.87 -9.06 -5.69
C PRO A 108 2.18 -8.57 -5.10
N ARG A 109 2.41 -8.78 -3.79
CA ARG A 109 3.63 -8.43 -3.06
C ARG A 109 3.98 -6.94 -3.15
N PHE A 110 2.98 -6.08 -3.05
CA PHE A 110 3.21 -4.64 -2.97
C PHE A 110 4.05 -4.26 -1.76
N THR A 111 4.83 -3.20 -1.93
CA THR A 111 5.65 -2.60 -0.87
C THR A 111 5.35 -1.12 -0.76
N HIS A 112 5.32 -0.62 0.49
CA HIS A 112 5.12 0.79 0.79
C HIS A 112 6.24 1.27 1.71
N ASP A 113 7.03 2.21 1.25
CA ASP A 113 7.98 2.91 2.12
C ASP A 113 7.19 3.81 3.08
N ILE A 114 7.50 3.69 4.36
CA ILE A 114 6.80 4.39 5.44
C ILE A 114 7.80 5.02 6.39
N ASP A 115 7.34 5.96 7.20
CA ASP A 115 8.11 6.53 8.30
C ASP A 115 7.78 5.87 9.65
N ASP A 116 8.43 6.35 10.73
CA ASP A 116 8.24 5.84 12.07
C ASP A 116 6.85 6.14 12.64
N ALA A 117 6.24 7.25 12.23
CA ALA A 117 4.89 7.61 12.64
C ALA A 117 3.87 6.63 12.09
N VAL A 118 3.92 6.40 10.77
CA VAL A 118 3.05 5.43 10.10
C VAL A 118 3.28 4.02 10.63
N ALA A 119 4.54 3.60 10.84
CA ALA A 119 4.84 2.29 11.40
C ALA A 119 4.22 2.12 12.79
N SER A 120 4.27 3.15 13.62
CA SER A 120 3.68 3.14 14.96
C SER A 120 2.15 3.09 14.92
N ILE A 121 1.53 3.90 14.05
CA ILE A 121 0.08 3.92 13.85
C ILE A 121 -0.41 2.55 13.36
N VAL A 122 0.23 2.00 12.33
CA VAL A 122 -0.14 0.67 11.78
C VAL A 122 0.03 -0.42 12.83
N SER A 123 1.06 -0.35 13.65
CA SER A 123 1.28 -1.32 14.74
C SER A 123 0.21 -1.24 15.84
N GLY A 124 -0.49 -0.12 15.96
CA GLY A 124 -1.60 0.08 16.89
C GLY A 124 -2.96 -0.39 16.36
N LEU A 125 -3.06 -0.75 15.09
CA LEU A 125 -4.33 -1.16 14.49
C LEU A 125 -4.82 -2.48 15.06
N ASN A 126 -6.08 -2.49 15.50
CA ASN A 126 -6.75 -3.67 16.02
C ASN A 126 -8.27 -3.57 15.72
N PRO A 127 -8.87 -4.59 15.10
CA PRO A 127 -10.30 -4.55 14.73
C PRO A 127 -11.25 -4.48 15.94
N ALA A 128 -10.80 -4.91 17.12
CA ALA A 128 -11.53 -4.79 18.39
C ALA A 128 -11.06 -3.59 19.23
N GLY A 129 -10.11 -2.80 18.73
CA GLY A 129 -9.47 -1.69 19.44
C GLY A 129 -10.09 -0.33 19.12
N LEU A 130 -9.21 0.66 19.01
CA LEU A 130 -9.58 2.06 18.75
C LEU A 130 -9.75 2.32 17.25
N PRO A 131 -10.59 3.29 16.85
CA PRO A 131 -10.61 3.80 15.49
C PRO A 131 -9.29 4.49 15.13
N LEU A 132 -9.02 4.65 13.84
CA LEU A 132 -7.77 5.23 13.35
C LEU A 132 -7.51 6.62 13.95
N ARG A 133 -8.53 7.47 14.04
CA ARG A 133 -8.42 8.82 14.62
C ARG A 133 -7.85 8.78 16.02
N GLU A 134 -8.36 7.92 16.89
CA GLU A 134 -7.90 7.82 18.27
C GLU A 134 -6.46 7.30 18.36
N ILE A 135 -6.05 6.37 17.47
CA ILE A 135 -4.67 5.90 17.41
C ILE A 135 -3.72 7.04 17.01
N VAL A 136 -4.12 7.85 16.02
CA VAL A 136 -3.36 9.03 15.59
C VAL A 136 -3.26 10.04 16.73
N SER A 137 -4.37 10.35 17.42
CA SER A 137 -4.39 11.27 18.55
C SER A 137 -3.49 10.81 19.68
N LEU A 138 -3.50 9.52 20.03
CA LEU A 138 -2.60 8.95 21.03
C LEU A 138 -1.13 9.10 20.65
N TRP A 139 -0.81 8.85 19.38
CA TRP A 139 0.56 9.02 18.89
C TRP A 139 0.98 10.50 18.91
N ALA A 140 0.11 11.41 18.46
CA ALA A 140 0.33 12.84 18.47
C ALA A 140 0.59 13.37 19.89
N ALA A 141 -0.26 12.98 20.84
CA ALA A 141 -0.12 13.34 22.25
C ALA A 141 1.20 12.82 22.84
N ALA A 142 1.58 11.57 22.55
CA ALA A 142 2.83 10.97 23.00
C ALA A 142 4.09 11.70 22.45
N ASN A 143 3.96 12.34 21.29
CA ASN A 143 5.04 13.09 20.63
C ASN A 143 4.92 14.62 20.84
N GLY A 144 3.94 15.08 21.61
CA GLY A 144 3.78 16.50 21.96
C GLY A 144 3.39 17.38 20.78
N LEU A 145 2.64 16.85 19.82
CA LEU A 145 2.15 17.62 18.68
C LEU A 145 1.03 18.58 19.12
N ALA A 146 0.96 19.74 18.48
CA ALA A 146 -0.15 20.67 18.62
C ALA A 146 -1.35 20.22 17.78
N ASP A 147 -2.55 20.71 18.12
CA ASP A 147 -3.83 20.31 17.48
C ASP A 147 -3.79 20.42 15.96
N GLU A 148 -3.20 21.49 15.40
CA GLU A 148 -3.05 21.68 13.96
C GLU A 148 -2.17 20.61 13.29
N GLN A 149 -1.12 20.19 14.00
CA GLN A 149 -0.21 19.13 13.54
C GLN A 149 -0.86 17.75 13.63
N GLU A 150 -1.68 17.53 14.65
CA GLU A 150 -2.48 16.32 14.81
C GLU A 150 -3.49 16.17 13.65
N GLU A 151 -4.24 17.24 13.32
CA GLU A 151 -5.21 17.19 12.22
C GLU A 151 -4.53 16.94 10.87
N LYS A 152 -3.37 17.56 10.64
CA LYS A 152 -2.56 17.28 9.45
C LYS A 152 -2.11 15.82 9.42
N LEU A 153 -1.61 15.28 10.52
CA LEU A 153 -1.20 13.88 10.63
C LEU A 153 -2.38 12.93 10.39
N ALA A 154 -3.57 13.26 10.92
CA ALA A 154 -4.77 12.46 10.70
C ALA A 154 -5.15 12.40 9.20
N SER A 155 -5.09 13.54 8.51
CA SER A 155 -5.33 13.60 7.07
C SER A 155 -4.30 12.79 6.26
N GLU A 156 -3.03 12.89 6.60
CA GLU A 156 -1.94 12.12 5.98
C GLU A 156 -2.10 10.61 6.26
N ALA A 157 -2.40 10.24 7.50
CA ALA A 157 -2.64 8.86 7.89
C ALA A 157 -3.84 8.25 7.13
N ALA A 158 -4.94 9.00 6.99
CA ALA A 158 -6.08 8.55 6.21
C ALA A 158 -5.71 8.28 4.74
N GLY A 159 -4.90 9.14 4.12
CA GLY A 159 -4.41 8.95 2.76
C GLY A 159 -3.56 7.68 2.62
N ILE A 160 -2.63 7.46 3.54
CA ILE A 160 -1.78 6.27 3.55
C ILE A 160 -2.62 5.00 3.76
N ILE A 161 -3.59 5.03 4.68
CA ILE A 161 -4.49 3.88 4.90
C ILE A 161 -5.32 3.56 3.65
N VAL A 162 -5.77 4.57 2.89
CA VAL A 162 -6.44 4.35 1.59
C VAL A 162 -5.52 3.59 0.63
N ASP A 163 -4.26 3.98 0.51
CA ASP A 163 -3.30 3.31 -0.37
C ASP A 163 -2.99 1.89 0.09
N LEU A 164 -2.84 1.68 1.40
CA LEU A 164 -2.66 0.35 1.98
C LEU A 164 -3.89 -0.55 1.74
N ILE A 165 -5.12 -0.03 1.91
CA ILE A 165 -6.34 -0.78 1.61
C ILE A 165 -6.41 -1.13 0.13
N ARG A 166 -6.05 -0.23 -0.76
CA ARG A 166 -6.06 -0.46 -2.22
C ARG A 166 -5.15 -1.63 -2.59
N HIS A 167 -4.00 -1.73 -1.98
CA HIS A 167 -3.01 -2.78 -2.25
C HIS A 167 -3.16 -4.05 -1.39
N GLY A 168 -4.05 -4.05 -0.39
CA GLY A 168 -4.39 -5.20 0.45
C GLY A 168 -3.46 -5.40 1.60
#